data_3cb3e7d963db7b5a98c86718e2c39717
#
_entry.id   3cb3e7d963db7b5a98c86718e2c39717
#
_cell.length_a   1.000
_cell.length_b   1.000
_cell.length_c   1.000
_cell.angle_alpha   90.00
_cell.angle_beta   90.00
_cell.angle_gamma   90.00
#
_symmetry.space_group_name_H-M   'P 1'
#
loop_
_entity.id
_entity.type
_entity.pdbx_description
1 polymer ?
#
loop_
_entity_poly.entity_id
_entity_poly.type
_entity_poly.pdbx_seq_one_letter_code
_entity_poly.pdbx_strand_id
1 'polypeptide(L)'
;MRRTLRGPLGWALAAGLVIAACGGTATPPTATEAAKASTGPRIGSFDRPVVLAFTPSQEAATIATNGAAIKAALERATGLAWKVTVMSSYAAQVEGMCSGQIDVGFFAPLQMTLLLDRACGSPVLGALRNETKLDGSVVLSPTYQSQILVRADSGITDLNGLKGKKFAFVDTLSASGYVYPTLTIKNKTGQDPKTFFAANGIIFAGGHPQAALAVYQGNVDGAATFIDVRDQLVAANPDIKTKTKVIDTAGPIPNDGVALQKDFPADLGKTVKQALIDYSKTDDGKAKFLALFSWNGMQEIDAKFYDPMREAAKLAGVDVATLAKATPRPAATVAPSPSKAP
;
A
#
# COMPACT_ATOMS: atom_id res chain seq x y z
N MET A 1 7.51 58.01 51.09
CA MET A 1 6.77 58.05 52.34
C MET A 1 6.50 56.57 52.69
N ARG A 2 7.31 55.95 53.64
CA ARG A 2 6.99 55.70 55.07
C ARG A 2 5.68 54.92 55.20
N ARG A 3 5.58 53.68 55.82
CA ARG A 3 6.20 53.09 57.05
C ARG A 3 5.79 51.63 57.11
N THR A 4 6.63 50.66 57.31
CA THR A 4 6.99 49.83 58.50
C THR A 4 5.93 49.57 59.54
N LEU A 5 5.84 48.26 59.99
CA LEU A 5 5.77 47.69 61.38
C LEU A 5 5.46 46.20 61.29
N ARG A 6 6.28 45.26 61.61
CA ARG A 6 6.90 44.62 62.79
C ARG A 6 5.90 43.96 63.74
N GLY A 7 5.88 42.64 63.80
CA GLY A 7 6.14 41.53 64.69
C GLY A 7 5.19 41.37 65.93
N PRO A 8 5.27 40.38 66.84
CA PRO A 8 6.28 39.30 67.00
C PRO A 8 5.75 37.89 67.35
N LEU A 9 6.60 36.91 67.29
CA LEU A 9 6.98 35.81 68.23
C LEU A 9 5.94 35.21 69.19
N GLY A 10 5.80 33.87 69.16
CA GLY A 10 5.23 33.06 70.24
C GLY A 10 5.73 31.62 70.13
N TRP A 11 6.68 31.25 70.98
CA TRP A 11 7.18 29.92 71.24
C TRP A 11 6.22 29.13 72.14
N ALA A 12 5.99 27.85 71.82
CA ALA A 12 5.59 26.85 72.83
C ALA A 12 6.20 25.49 72.53
N LEU A 13 7.11 25.06 73.39
CA LEU A 13 7.61 23.69 73.53
C LEU A 13 6.53 22.84 74.21
N ALA A 14 6.40 21.57 73.79
CA ALA A 14 6.02 20.45 74.68
C ALA A 14 6.45 19.10 74.12
N ALA A 15 7.26 18.50 74.80
CA ALA A 15 7.82 17.22 75.08
C ALA A 15 7.04 15.95 74.61
N GLY A 16 7.75 15.09 74.08
CA GLY A 16 8.10 13.67 74.20
C GLY A 16 7.02 12.64 74.53
N LEU A 17 6.96 11.60 73.68
CA LEU A 17 6.85 10.20 74.11
C LEU A 17 7.46 9.26 73.08
N VAL A 18 8.52 8.55 73.49
CA VAL A 18 9.12 7.45 72.75
C VAL A 18 8.33 6.20 73.08
N ILE A 19 7.79 5.52 72.05
CA ILE A 19 7.38 4.11 72.15
C ILE A 19 8.09 3.33 71.07
N ALA A 20 9.08 2.53 71.48
CA ALA A 20 9.70 1.53 70.65
C ALA A 20 8.79 0.31 70.54
N ALA A 21 8.45 -0.08 69.32
CA ALA A 21 7.93 -1.41 69.05
C ALA A 21 8.58 -1.96 67.79
N CYS A 22 9.18 -3.13 67.97
CA CYS A 22 9.90 -3.91 66.96
C CYS A 22 9.03 -4.41 65.79
N GLY A 23 9.64 -4.49 64.60
CA GLY A 23 9.45 -5.64 63.72
C GLY A 23 8.52 -5.47 62.56
N GLY A 24 9.09 -5.54 61.37
CA GLY A 24 8.38 -5.79 60.13
C GLY A 24 8.76 -4.84 59.02
N THR A 25 9.82 -5.17 58.29
CA THR A 25 10.12 -4.53 57.00
C THR A 25 9.08 -4.95 55.95
N ALA A 26 7.99 -4.21 55.88
CA ALA A 26 7.09 -4.27 54.75
C ALA A 26 7.66 -3.36 53.65
N THR A 27 8.20 -3.96 52.61
CA THR A 27 8.54 -3.27 51.35
C THR A 27 7.26 -2.61 50.81
N PRO A 28 7.25 -1.33 50.50
CA PRO A 28 6.09 -0.73 49.89
C PRO A 28 5.88 -1.39 48.51
N PRO A 29 4.64 -1.69 48.10
CA PRO A 29 4.37 -2.23 46.77
C PRO A 29 4.89 -1.21 45.74
N THR A 30 5.76 -1.69 44.84
CA THR A 30 6.21 -0.96 43.67
C THR A 30 4.96 -0.43 42.98
N ALA A 31 4.89 0.88 42.82
CA ALA A 31 3.84 1.50 42.04
C ALA A 31 3.93 0.92 40.63
N THR A 32 2.98 0.05 40.28
CA THR A 32 2.75 -0.38 38.92
C THR A 32 2.54 0.90 38.15
N GLU A 33 3.41 1.17 37.17
CA GLU A 33 3.24 2.27 36.21
C GLU A 33 1.84 2.12 35.60
N ALA A 34 0.90 2.92 36.10
CA ALA A 34 -0.40 3.06 35.47
C ALA A 34 -0.13 3.57 34.06
N ALA A 35 -0.34 2.72 33.06
CA ALA A 35 -0.28 3.09 31.67
C ALA A 35 -1.09 4.38 31.52
N LYS A 36 -0.43 5.45 31.05
CA LYS A 36 -1.07 6.74 30.78
C LYS A 36 -2.25 6.46 29.86
N ALA A 37 -3.46 6.50 30.40
CA ALA A 37 -4.67 6.42 29.63
C ALA A 37 -4.64 7.59 28.63
N SER A 38 -4.63 7.28 27.35
CA SER A 38 -4.76 8.27 26.29
C SER A 38 -6.05 9.04 26.52
N THR A 39 -5.97 10.36 26.70
CA THR A 39 -7.12 11.25 26.92
C THR A 39 -7.93 11.53 25.67
N GLY A 40 -7.52 10.99 24.50
CA GLY A 40 -8.20 11.14 23.21
C GLY A 40 -9.26 10.06 22.94
N PRO A 41 -10.13 10.25 21.91
CA PRO A 41 -11.10 9.25 21.51
C PRO A 41 -10.43 7.92 21.17
N ARG A 42 -11.04 6.80 21.61
CA ARG A 42 -10.53 5.46 21.35
C ARG A 42 -10.59 5.14 19.85
N ILE A 43 -9.50 4.59 19.28
CA ILE A 43 -9.47 4.11 17.88
C ILE A 43 -10.61 3.10 17.68
N GLY A 44 -11.36 3.25 16.58
CA GLY A 44 -12.53 2.44 16.28
C GLY A 44 -13.83 2.90 16.92
N SER A 45 -13.82 4.00 17.69
CA SER A 45 -15.04 4.70 18.11
C SER A 45 -15.60 5.55 16.97
N PHE A 46 -16.85 6.02 17.14
CA PHE A 46 -17.47 6.94 16.16
C PHE A 46 -16.66 8.23 15.97
N ASP A 47 -16.10 8.78 17.05
CA ASP A 47 -15.30 10.01 17.02
C ASP A 47 -13.87 9.81 16.50
N ARG A 48 -13.38 8.56 16.50
CA ARG A 48 -12.06 8.18 15.97
C ARG A 48 -12.15 6.85 15.22
N PRO A 49 -12.80 6.84 14.04
CA PRO A 49 -12.92 5.62 13.24
C PRO A 49 -11.54 5.11 12.78
N VAL A 50 -11.44 3.81 12.56
CA VAL A 50 -10.27 3.21 11.90
C VAL A 50 -10.22 3.70 10.46
N VAL A 51 -9.12 4.32 10.06
CA VAL A 51 -8.93 4.81 8.69
C VAL A 51 -8.32 3.71 7.82
N LEU A 52 -9.11 3.24 6.86
CA LEU A 52 -8.73 2.24 5.86
C LEU A 52 -8.37 2.92 4.55
N ALA A 53 -7.15 2.70 4.05
CA ALA A 53 -6.69 3.27 2.79
C ALA A 53 -6.33 2.21 1.75
N PHE A 54 -6.52 2.58 0.48
CA PHE A 54 -6.22 1.75 -0.68
C PHE A 54 -5.21 2.44 -1.60
N THR A 55 -4.26 1.66 -2.12
CA THR A 55 -3.35 2.13 -3.19
C THR A 55 -4.15 2.49 -4.43
N PRO A 56 -3.93 3.67 -5.03
CA PRO A 56 -4.67 4.12 -6.22
C PRO A 56 -4.13 3.46 -7.50
N SER A 57 -4.07 2.11 -7.52
CA SER A 57 -3.56 1.32 -8.64
C SER A 57 -4.62 0.98 -9.68
N GLN A 58 -5.89 1.30 -9.38
CA GLN A 58 -7.07 1.04 -10.17
C GLN A 58 -7.90 2.32 -10.38
N GLU A 59 -8.99 2.22 -11.13
CA GLU A 59 -9.97 3.29 -11.26
C GLU A 59 -10.54 3.69 -9.89
N ALA A 60 -10.58 5.00 -9.60
CA ALA A 60 -11.03 5.53 -8.31
C ALA A 60 -12.46 5.07 -7.94
N ALA A 61 -13.37 4.98 -8.93
CA ALA A 61 -14.73 4.50 -8.72
C ALA A 61 -14.76 3.03 -8.30
N THR A 62 -13.92 2.19 -8.91
CA THR A 62 -13.77 0.77 -8.56
C THR A 62 -13.28 0.62 -7.11
N ILE A 63 -12.26 1.41 -6.73
CA ILE A 63 -11.73 1.40 -5.36
C ILE A 63 -12.80 1.86 -4.37
N ALA A 64 -13.50 2.95 -4.65
CA ALA A 64 -14.53 3.50 -3.77
C ALA A 64 -15.67 2.50 -3.52
N THR A 65 -16.19 1.90 -4.59
CA THR A 65 -17.32 0.94 -4.52
C THR A 65 -16.96 -0.32 -3.75
N ASN A 66 -15.84 -0.96 -4.09
CA ASN A 66 -15.42 -2.21 -3.44
C ASN A 66 -14.87 -1.94 -2.03
N GLY A 67 -14.19 -0.81 -1.83
CA GLY A 67 -13.72 -0.37 -0.52
C GLY A 67 -14.86 -0.11 0.46
N ALA A 68 -15.98 0.44 0.00
CA ALA A 68 -17.19 0.61 0.82
C ALA A 68 -17.79 -0.73 1.26
N ALA A 69 -17.78 -1.75 0.39
CA ALA A 69 -18.24 -3.10 0.74
C ALA A 69 -17.30 -3.76 1.78
N ILE A 70 -15.99 -3.65 1.60
CA ILE A 70 -14.99 -4.14 2.58
C ILE A 70 -15.17 -3.44 3.92
N LYS A 71 -15.33 -2.11 3.92
CA LYS A 71 -15.65 -1.32 5.13
C LYS A 71 -16.86 -1.89 5.87
N ALA A 72 -17.98 -2.07 5.17
CA ALA A 72 -19.21 -2.58 5.77
C ALA A 72 -19.05 -4.00 6.35
N ALA A 73 -18.24 -4.86 5.71
CA ALA A 73 -17.91 -6.18 6.24
C ALA A 73 -17.06 -6.08 7.51
N LEU A 74 -16.06 -5.20 7.52
CA LEU A 74 -15.22 -4.97 8.69
C LEU A 74 -16.00 -4.37 9.86
N GLU A 75 -16.91 -3.43 9.62
CA GLU A 75 -17.80 -2.89 10.67
C GLU A 75 -18.63 -3.99 11.34
N ARG A 76 -19.24 -4.88 10.54
CA ARG A 76 -20.02 -6.02 11.07
C ARG A 76 -19.16 -7.01 11.84
N ALA A 77 -17.94 -7.31 11.34
CA ALA A 77 -17.08 -8.33 11.96
C ALA A 77 -16.38 -7.84 13.22
N THR A 78 -16.06 -6.54 13.31
CA THR A 78 -15.22 -5.99 14.39
C THR A 78 -15.99 -5.16 15.40
N GLY A 79 -17.19 -4.68 15.05
CA GLY A 79 -17.95 -3.71 15.85
C GLY A 79 -17.28 -2.33 15.93
N LEU A 80 -16.24 -2.07 15.15
CA LEU A 80 -15.52 -0.79 15.11
C LEU A 80 -16.12 0.13 14.05
N ALA A 81 -16.02 1.44 14.28
CA ALA A 81 -16.31 2.43 13.25
C ALA A 81 -15.14 2.51 12.25
N TRP A 82 -15.42 2.57 10.96
CA TRP A 82 -14.44 2.62 9.87
C TRP A 82 -14.69 3.79 8.94
N LYS A 83 -13.59 4.35 8.42
CA LYS A 83 -13.59 5.35 7.35
C LYS A 83 -12.69 4.88 6.22
N VAL A 84 -13.22 4.85 5.00
CA VAL A 84 -12.43 4.56 3.79
C VAL A 84 -11.87 5.85 3.22
N THR A 85 -10.62 5.80 2.77
CA THR A 85 -9.99 6.86 2.00
C THR A 85 -9.26 6.28 0.78
N VAL A 86 -9.32 6.99 -0.34
CA VAL A 86 -8.55 6.69 -1.54
C VAL A 86 -7.49 7.77 -1.67
N MET A 87 -6.25 7.36 -1.73
CA MET A 87 -5.12 8.28 -1.77
C MET A 87 -4.88 8.80 -3.19
N SER A 88 -4.29 9.99 -3.31
CA SER A 88 -4.00 10.62 -4.61
C SER A 88 -2.81 9.99 -5.34
N SER A 89 -1.92 9.32 -4.62
CA SER A 89 -0.74 8.63 -5.16
C SER A 89 -0.22 7.57 -4.20
N TYR A 90 0.65 6.70 -4.71
CA TYR A 90 1.36 5.70 -3.89
C TYR A 90 2.19 6.37 -2.78
N ALA A 91 2.90 7.45 -3.09
CA ALA A 91 3.68 8.19 -2.10
C ALA A 91 2.80 8.82 -1.01
N ALA A 92 1.68 9.43 -1.38
CA ALA A 92 0.74 10.01 -0.42
C ALA A 92 0.19 8.97 0.56
N GLN A 93 0.00 7.72 0.12
CA GLN A 93 -0.47 6.65 0.99
C GLN A 93 0.60 6.25 2.02
N VAL A 94 1.87 6.16 1.62
CA VAL A 94 2.98 5.90 2.55
C VAL A 94 3.08 7.03 3.58
N GLU A 95 3.05 8.29 3.13
CA GLU A 95 3.08 9.46 4.03
C GLU A 95 1.88 9.47 4.99
N GLY A 96 0.69 9.13 4.49
CA GLY A 96 -0.52 9.04 5.32
C GLY A 96 -0.40 8.02 6.46
N MET A 97 0.21 6.86 6.20
CA MET A 97 0.46 5.87 7.27
C MET A 97 1.58 6.34 8.21
N CYS A 98 2.66 6.89 7.69
CA CYS A 98 3.78 7.36 8.51
C CYS A 98 3.40 8.56 9.40
N SER A 99 2.45 9.39 8.99
CA SER A 99 1.91 10.50 9.79
C SER A 99 0.76 10.11 10.71
N GLY A 100 0.33 8.83 10.71
CA GLY A 100 -0.79 8.36 11.54
C GLY A 100 -2.18 8.77 11.02
N GLN A 101 -2.29 9.23 9.79
CA GLN A 101 -3.57 9.51 9.12
C GLN A 101 -4.26 8.25 8.60
N ILE A 102 -3.51 7.17 8.41
CA ILE A 102 -3.97 5.85 7.97
C ILE A 102 -3.63 4.85 9.07
N ASP A 103 -4.62 4.09 9.52
CA ASP A 103 -4.45 3.05 10.54
C ASP A 103 -4.22 1.67 9.90
N VAL A 104 -4.95 1.38 8.82
CA VAL A 104 -4.90 0.12 8.07
C VAL A 104 -4.82 0.45 6.59
N GLY A 105 -3.92 -0.18 5.84
CA GLY A 105 -3.80 0.11 4.42
C GLY A 105 -3.49 -1.11 3.57
N PHE A 106 -4.01 -1.10 2.35
CA PHE A 106 -3.70 -2.05 1.30
C PHE A 106 -2.59 -1.44 0.45
N PHE A 107 -1.39 -2.02 0.50
CA PHE A 107 -0.18 -1.44 -0.07
C PHE A 107 0.43 -2.34 -1.14
N ALA A 108 0.99 -1.73 -2.17
CA ALA A 108 1.84 -2.41 -3.14
C ALA A 108 3.20 -2.80 -2.53
N PRO A 109 3.91 -3.81 -3.10
CA PRO A 109 5.13 -4.36 -2.49
C PRO A 109 6.22 -3.34 -2.21
N LEU A 110 6.45 -2.38 -3.11
CA LEU A 110 7.48 -1.36 -2.89
C LEU A 110 7.08 -0.35 -1.81
N GLN A 111 5.80 -0.03 -1.67
CA GLN A 111 5.31 0.78 -0.56
C GLN A 111 5.53 0.07 0.79
N MET A 112 5.34 -1.26 0.83
CA MET A 112 5.61 -2.07 2.04
C MET A 112 7.07 -1.98 2.45
N THR A 113 8.03 -2.04 1.50
CA THR A 113 9.45 -1.85 1.85
C THR A 113 9.70 -0.47 2.46
N LEU A 114 9.06 0.58 1.92
CA LEU A 114 9.16 1.93 2.48
C LEU A 114 8.59 2.05 3.90
N LEU A 115 7.44 1.44 4.17
CA LEU A 115 6.85 1.43 5.52
C LEU A 115 7.79 0.76 6.52
N LEU A 116 8.42 -0.36 6.12
CA LEU A 116 9.39 -1.09 6.93
C LEU A 116 10.66 -0.26 7.16
N ASP A 117 11.24 0.32 6.11
CA ASP A 117 12.48 1.10 6.18
C ASP A 117 12.30 2.39 7.01
N ARG A 118 11.10 2.94 7.03
CA ARG A 118 10.72 4.11 7.83
C ARG A 118 10.16 3.76 9.21
N ALA A 119 10.04 2.47 9.52
CA ALA A 119 9.46 1.97 10.76
C ALA A 119 8.09 2.60 11.10
N CYS A 120 7.24 2.84 10.10
CA CYS A 120 5.94 3.51 10.29
C CYS A 120 4.73 2.60 10.01
N GLY A 121 4.95 1.37 9.56
CA GLY A 121 3.92 0.36 9.37
C GLY A 121 4.49 -1.05 9.38
N SER A 122 3.65 -2.01 9.75
CA SER A 122 4.01 -3.43 9.80
C SER A 122 3.11 -4.23 8.85
N PRO A 123 3.65 -4.96 7.87
CA PRO A 123 2.87 -5.87 7.06
C PRO A 123 2.33 -7.01 7.94
N VAL A 124 1.07 -7.36 7.72
CA VAL A 124 0.39 -8.42 8.50
C VAL A 124 -0.26 -9.47 7.62
N LEU A 125 -0.69 -9.11 6.41
CA LEU A 125 -1.27 -10.02 5.42
C LEU A 125 -0.66 -9.77 4.05
N GLY A 126 -0.37 -10.86 3.32
CA GLY A 126 -0.01 -10.87 1.91
C GLY A 126 -1.15 -11.44 1.08
N ALA A 127 -1.38 -10.86 -0.07
CA ALA A 127 -2.38 -11.34 -1.01
C ALA A 127 -1.93 -12.64 -1.69
N LEU A 128 -2.90 -13.45 -2.06
CA LEU A 128 -2.73 -14.62 -2.89
C LEU A 128 -3.44 -14.40 -4.23
N ARG A 129 -2.80 -14.77 -5.33
CA ARG A 129 -3.39 -14.72 -6.68
C ARG A 129 -3.38 -16.12 -7.31
N ASN A 130 -4.33 -16.37 -8.19
CA ASN A 130 -4.31 -17.56 -9.00
C ASN A 130 -3.10 -17.55 -9.95
N GLU A 131 -2.35 -18.62 -9.93
CA GLU A 131 -1.24 -18.89 -10.86
C GLU A 131 -1.53 -20.21 -11.59
N THR A 132 -1.58 -20.15 -12.91
CA THR A 132 -1.72 -21.34 -13.74
C THR A 132 -0.34 -21.95 -13.98
N LYS A 133 -0.15 -23.19 -13.56
CA LYS A 133 1.08 -23.96 -13.76
C LYS A 133 1.14 -24.54 -15.18
N LEU A 134 2.32 -25.03 -15.58
CA LEU A 134 2.54 -25.62 -16.90
C LEU A 134 1.64 -26.84 -17.21
N ASP A 135 1.22 -27.56 -16.19
CA ASP A 135 0.30 -28.69 -16.30
C ASP A 135 -1.19 -28.27 -16.37
N GLY A 136 -1.46 -26.96 -16.39
CA GLY A 136 -2.80 -26.39 -16.42
C GLY A 136 -3.48 -26.29 -15.06
N SER A 137 -2.88 -26.77 -13.97
CA SER A 137 -3.41 -26.63 -12.62
C SER A 137 -3.36 -25.17 -12.18
N VAL A 138 -4.36 -24.76 -11.36
CA VAL A 138 -4.40 -23.41 -10.78
C VAL A 138 -4.10 -23.52 -9.29
N VAL A 139 -3.10 -22.79 -8.82
CA VAL A 139 -2.71 -22.73 -7.41
C VAL A 139 -2.76 -21.29 -6.92
N LEU A 140 -2.95 -21.13 -5.61
CA LEU A 140 -2.80 -19.82 -4.97
C LEU A 140 -1.31 -19.54 -4.78
N SER A 141 -0.83 -18.43 -5.35
CA SER A 141 0.56 -17.99 -5.29
C SER A 141 0.70 -16.73 -4.46
N PRO A 142 1.72 -16.65 -3.59
CA PRO A 142 2.07 -15.42 -2.86
C PRO A 142 2.83 -14.40 -3.74
N THR A 143 3.06 -14.75 -4.99
CA THR A 143 3.76 -13.90 -5.96
C THR A 143 2.92 -13.71 -7.22
N TYR A 144 3.26 -12.69 -8.00
CA TYR A 144 2.68 -12.41 -9.31
C TYR A 144 3.77 -11.94 -10.29
N GLN A 145 3.38 -11.56 -11.50
CA GLN A 145 4.31 -11.09 -12.52
C GLN A 145 3.90 -9.75 -13.11
N SER A 146 4.88 -9.00 -13.57
CA SER A 146 4.72 -7.87 -14.48
C SER A 146 4.61 -8.37 -15.91
N GLN A 147 3.97 -7.58 -16.77
CA GLN A 147 3.96 -7.76 -18.23
C GLN A 147 4.29 -6.46 -18.95
N ILE A 148 4.88 -6.57 -20.13
CA ILE A 148 5.07 -5.47 -21.05
C ILE A 148 4.13 -5.67 -22.22
N LEU A 149 3.21 -4.70 -22.39
CA LEU A 149 2.18 -4.67 -23.42
C LEU A 149 2.58 -3.78 -24.57
N VAL A 150 2.24 -4.20 -25.78
CA VAL A 150 2.28 -3.40 -27.02
C VAL A 150 1.00 -3.62 -27.83
N ARG A 151 0.71 -2.79 -28.80
CA ARG A 151 -0.37 -3.08 -29.76
C ARG A 151 -0.03 -4.32 -30.60
N ALA A 152 -1.01 -5.15 -30.88
CA ALA A 152 -0.83 -6.36 -31.67
C ALA A 152 -0.36 -6.05 -33.12
N ASP A 153 -0.85 -4.94 -33.68
CA ASP A 153 -0.56 -4.44 -35.04
C ASP A 153 0.69 -3.54 -35.13
N SER A 154 1.43 -3.34 -34.04
CA SER A 154 2.60 -2.44 -34.00
C SER A 154 3.84 -2.96 -34.71
N GLY A 155 3.90 -4.25 -35.06
CA GLY A 155 5.11 -4.91 -35.52
C GLY A 155 6.17 -5.17 -34.43
N ILE A 156 5.99 -4.66 -33.20
CA ILE A 156 6.92 -4.84 -32.09
C ILE A 156 6.74 -6.26 -31.52
N THR A 157 7.79 -7.05 -31.49
CA THR A 157 7.77 -8.45 -31.03
C THR A 157 8.59 -8.71 -29.77
N ASP A 158 9.49 -7.80 -29.42
CA ASP A 158 10.38 -7.89 -28.27
C ASP A 158 10.71 -6.48 -27.71
N LEU A 159 11.51 -6.44 -26.64
CA LEU A 159 11.92 -5.19 -26.01
C LEU A 159 12.75 -4.29 -26.93
N ASN A 160 13.56 -4.84 -27.82
CA ASN A 160 14.40 -4.01 -28.70
C ASN A 160 13.55 -3.17 -29.65
N GLY A 161 12.38 -3.68 -30.06
CA GLY A 161 11.40 -2.94 -30.86
C GLY A 161 10.81 -1.71 -30.16
N LEU A 162 10.97 -1.60 -28.84
CA LEU A 162 10.57 -0.42 -28.07
C LEU A 162 11.64 0.67 -27.96
N LYS A 163 12.85 0.44 -28.47
CA LYS A 163 13.92 1.45 -28.44
C LYS A 163 13.50 2.73 -29.16
N GLY A 164 13.64 3.87 -28.48
CA GLY A 164 13.24 5.18 -29.01
C GLY A 164 11.73 5.40 -29.10
N LYS A 165 10.91 4.53 -28.53
CA LYS A 165 9.44 4.59 -28.54
C LYS A 165 8.89 5.25 -27.29
N LYS A 166 7.59 5.61 -27.32
CA LYS A 166 6.86 6.11 -26.13
C LYS A 166 6.45 4.96 -25.24
N PHE A 167 6.57 5.14 -23.92
CA PHE A 167 6.30 4.08 -22.97
C PHE A 167 5.56 4.60 -21.73
N ALA A 168 4.56 3.85 -21.27
CA ALA A 168 3.84 4.14 -20.05
C ALA A 168 4.28 3.22 -18.91
N PHE A 169 4.77 3.82 -17.82
CA PHE A 169 4.84 3.21 -16.51
C PHE A 169 3.58 3.57 -15.69
N VAL A 170 3.36 2.87 -14.56
CA VAL A 170 2.20 3.14 -13.69
C VAL A 170 2.50 4.27 -12.71
N ASP A 171 3.40 4.01 -11.78
CA ASP A 171 3.86 4.92 -10.73
C ASP A 171 5.27 4.51 -10.34
N THR A 172 6.10 5.45 -9.90
CA THR A 172 7.49 5.16 -9.51
C THR A 172 7.61 4.20 -8.33
N LEU A 173 6.56 4.06 -7.51
CA LEU A 173 6.47 3.11 -6.40
C LEU A 173 5.70 1.82 -6.77
N SER A 174 5.37 1.61 -8.05
CA SER A 174 4.76 0.36 -8.51
C SER A 174 5.82 -0.70 -8.78
N ALA A 175 5.69 -1.88 -8.17
CA ALA A 175 6.58 -3.01 -8.42
C ALA A 175 6.47 -3.51 -9.88
N SER A 176 5.27 -3.91 -10.31
CA SER A 176 5.03 -4.45 -11.65
C SER A 176 4.90 -3.40 -12.75
N GLY A 177 4.55 -2.16 -12.36
CA GLY A 177 4.40 -1.06 -13.32
C GLY A 177 5.65 -0.19 -13.49
N TYR A 178 6.73 -0.43 -12.72
CA TYR A 178 7.96 0.35 -12.83
C TYR A 178 9.23 -0.43 -12.45
N VAL A 179 9.36 -0.97 -11.24
CA VAL A 179 10.65 -1.51 -10.75
C VAL A 179 11.08 -2.74 -11.54
N TYR A 180 10.24 -3.77 -11.61
CA TYR A 180 10.57 -5.00 -12.33
C TYR A 180 10.71 -4.79 -13.84
N PRO A 181 9.83 -4.00 -14.51
CA PRO A 181 10.05 -3.62 -15.90
C PRO A 181 11.37 -2.87 -16.13
N THR A 182 11.73 -1.92 -15.25
CA THR A 182 13.02 -1.21 -15.30
C THR A 182 14.18 -2.20 -15.23
N LEU A 183 14.16 -3.11 -14.27
CA LEU A 183 15.18 -4.15 -14.11
C LEU A 183 15.25 -5.05 -15.35
N THR A 184 14.11 -5.47 -15.90
CA THR A 184 14.04 -6.31 -17.09
C THR A 184 14.62 -5.59 -18.33
N ILE A 185 14.26 -4.32 -18.53
CA ILE A 185 14.80 -3.52 -19.64
C ILE A 185 16.31 -3.39 -19.48
N LYS A 186 16.82 -3.02 -18.31
CA LYS A 186 18.26 -2.90 -18.05
C LYS A 186 19.00 -4.22 -18.32
N ASN A 187 18.48 -5.33 -17.81
CA ASN A 187 19.15 -6.64 -17.95
C ASN A 187 19.15 -7.14 -19.39
N LYS A 188 18.06 -6.93 -20.14
CA LYS A 188 17.93 -7.45 -21.52
C LYS A 188 18.50 -6.54 -22.58
N THR A 189 18.53 -5.22 -22.36
CA THR A 189 18.97 -4.24 -23.35
C THR A 189 20.31 -3.57 -23.01
N GLY A 190 20.79 -3.73 -21.76
CA GLY A 190 21.96 -3.01 -21.24
C GLY A 190 21.75 -1.52 -21.03
N GLN A 191 20.51 -1.00 -21.17
CA GLN A 191 20.22 0.44 -21.14
C GLN A 191 19.23 0.79 -20.02
N ASP A 192 19.41 1.97 -19.44
CA ASP A 192 18.42 2.52 -18.51
C ASP A 192 17.17 2.95 -19.30
N PRO A 193 15.95 2.73 -18.78
CA PRO A 193 14.71 3.17 -19.45
C PRO A 193 14.73 4.63 -19.93
N LYS A 194 15.35 5.54 -19.17
CA LYS A 194 15.42 6.97 -19.51
C LYS A 194 16.20 7.24 -20.82
N THR A 195 17.14 6.36 -21.15
CA THR A 195 17.95 6.46 -22.39
C THR A 195 17.49 5.49 -23.45
N PHE A 196 16.75 4.44 -23.06
CA PHE A 196 16.23 3.43 -23.96
C PHE A 196 15.00 3.91 -24.74
N PHE A 197 14.05 4.57 -24.06
CA PHE A 197 12.85 5.12 -24.68
C PHE A 197 13.09 6.48 -25.33
N ALA A 198 12.12 6.99 -26.06
CA ALA A 198 12.18 8.31 -26.68
C ALA A 198 12.44 9.40 -25.64
N ALA A 199 13.17 10.43 -26.01
CA ALA A 199 13.33 11.62 -25.20
C ALA A 199 11.93 12.20 -24.87
N ASN A 200 11.64 12.39 -23.56
CA ASN A 200 10.31 12.77 -23.06
C ASN A 200 9.17 11.78 -23.42
N GLY A 201 9.52 10.56 -23.87
CA GLY A 201 8.54 9.54 -24.24
C GLY A 201 8.01 8.69 -23.08
N ILE A 202 8.59 8.83 -21.89
CA ILE A 202 8.10 8.12 -20.69
C ILE A 202 6.99 8.92 -20.03
N ILE A 203 5.84 8.26 -19.83
CA ILE A 203 4.74 8.79 -19.04
C ILE A 203 4.48 7.90 -17.84
N PHE A 204 3.88 8.48 -16.78
CA PHE A 204 3.35 7.74 -15.64
C PHE A 204 1.83 7.85 -15.68
N ALA A 205 1.16 6.70 -15.90
CA ALA A 205 -0.27 6.65 -16.16
C ALA A 205 -1.12 6.76 -14.87
N GLY A 206 -0.51 6.61 -13.69
CA GLY A 206 -1.16 6.67 -12.39
C GLY A 206 -1.87 5.39 -11.95
N GLY A 207 -2.25 4.51 -12.89
CA GLY A 207 -2.90 3.23 -12.61
C GLY A 207 -2.62 2.21 -13.70
N HIS A 208 -2.83 0.92 -13.37
CA HIS A 208 -2.61 -0.18 -14.32
C HIS A 208 -3.61 -0.19 -15.48
N PRO A 209 -4.92 0.02 -15.26
CA PRO A 209 -5.88 0.14 -16.35
C PRO A 209 -5.53 1.27 -17.32
N GLN A 210 -5.12 2.45 -16.81
CA GLN A 210 -4.75 3.60 -17.60
C GLN A 210 -3.53 3.31 -18.48
N ALA A 211 -2.52 2.62 -17.95
CA ALA A 211 -1.33 2.23 -18.72
C ALA A 211 -1.68 1.26 -19.86
N ALA A 212 -2.53 0.25 -19.59
CA ALA A 212 -2.98 -0.69 -20.62
C ALA A 212 -3.87 0.00 -21.68
N LEU A 213 -4.77 0.89 -21.26
CA LEU A 213 -5.61 1.67 -22.18
C LEU A 213 -4.78 2.63 -23.05
N ALA A 214 -3.69 3.20 -22.52
CA ALA A 214 -2.80 4.05 -23.31
C ALA A 214 -2.18 3.29 -24.50
N VAL A 215 -1.82 2.01 -24.33
CA VAL A 215 -1.40 1.13 -25.42
C VAL A 215 -2.55 0.80 -26.36
N TYR A 216 -3.67 0.36 -25.81
CA TYR A 216 -4.85 -0.03 -26.58
C TYR A 216 -5.32 1.08 -27.51
N GLN A 217 -5.32 2.33 -27.02
CA GLN A 217 -5.70 3.54 -27.78
C GLN A 217 -4.58 4.05 -28.73
N GLY A 218 -3.36 3.51 -28.62
CA GLY A 218 -2.21 3.97 -29.43
C GLY A 218 -1.58 5.29 -28.97
N ASN A 219 -1.83 5.71 -27.72
CA ASN A 219 -1.24 6.93 -27.15
C ASN A 219 0.25 6.74 -26.82
N VAL A 220 0.65 5.48 -26.55
CA VAL A 220 2.03 5.02 -26.34
C VAL A 220 2.25 3.72 -27.10
N ASP A 221 3.52 3.41 -27.39
CA ASP A 221 3.92 2.20 -28.12
C ASP A 221 3.96 0.96 -27.22
N GLY A 222 4.25 1.15 -25.92
CA GLY A 222 4.27 0.08 -24.93
C GLY A 222 3.94 0.56 -23.53
N ALA A 223 3.59 -0.38 -22.66
CA ALA A 223 3.34 -0.11 -21.24
C ALA A 223 3.69 -1.30 -20.36
N ALA A 224 4.04 -1.01 -19.12
CA ALA A 224 4.22 -1.99 -18.07
C ALA A 224 3.02 -2.05 -17.14
N THR A 225 2.54 -3.28 -16.82
CA THR A 225 1.42 -3.51 -15.91
C THR A 225 1.61 -4.84 -15.16
N PHE A 226 0.68 -5.20 -14.24
CA PHE A 226 0.62 -6.57 -13.73
C PHE A 226 -0.08 -7.52 -14.72
N ILE A 227 0.22 -8.80 -14.68
CA ILE A 227 -0.47 -9.88 -15.43
C ILE A 227 -1.78 -10.26 -14.71
N ASP A 228 -2.96 -10.29 -15.32
CA ASP A 228 -3.26 -9.64 -16.59
C ASP A 228 -4.30 -8.53 -16.34
N VAL A 229 -3.85 -7.30 -16.33
CA VAL A 229 -4.75 -6.16 -16.10
C VAL A 229 -5.88 -6.09 -17.14
N ARG A 230 -5.68 -6.68 -18.33
CA ARG A 230 -6.66 -6.66 -19.42
C ARG A 230 -7.96 -7.40 -19.04
N ASP A 231 -7.89 -8.38 -18.10
CA ASP A 231 -9.09 -9.08 -17.59
C ASP A 231 -10.08 -8.14 -16.94
N GLN A 232 -9.61 -7.07 -16.32
CA GLN A 232 -10.44 -6.03 -15.70
C GLN A 232 -11.06 -5.06 -16.73
N LEU A 233 -10.54 -5.05 -17.96
CA LEU A 233 -10.92 -4.10 -19.01
C LEU A 233 -11.80 -4.70 -20.10
N VAL A 234 -11.90 -6.04 -20.21
CA VAL A 234 -12.64 -6.71 -21.29
C VAL A 234 -14.14 -6.37 -21.31
N ALA A 235 -14.74 -6.08 -20.14
CA ALA A 235 -16.16 -5.72 -20.09
C ALA A 235 -16.45 -4.42 -20.85
N ALA A 236 -15.55 -3.43 -20.75
CA ALA A 236 -15.67 -2.14 -21.46
C ALA A 236 -14.96 -2.12 -22.81
N ASN A 237 -13.95 -3.01 -23.02
CA ASN A 237 -13.13 -3.08 -24.23
C ASN A 237 -12.98 -4.56 -24.63
N PRO A 238 -14.00 -5.18 -25.23
CA PRO A 238 -14.04 -6.64 -25.48
C PRO A 238 -12.89 -7.17 -26.34
N ASP A 239 -12.30 -6.33 -27.16
CA ASP A 239 -11.21 -6.67 -28.08
C ASP A 239 -9.80 -6.28 -27.56
N ILE A 240 -9.69 -5.81 -26.30
CA ILE A 240 -8.40 -5.37 -25.76
C ILE A 240 -7.32 -6.47 -25.82
N LYS A 241 -7.68 -7.72 -25.56
CA LYS A 241 -6.72 -8.84 -25.61
C LYS A 241 -6.28 -9.22 -27.00
N THR A 242 -7.09 -8.95 -28.03
CA THR A 242 -6.73 -9.18 -29.43
C THR A 242 -5.98 -7.99 -30.03
N LYS A 243 -6.28 -6.77 -29.58
CA LYS A 243 -5.62 -5.54 -30.02
C LYS A 243 -4.31 -5.24 -29.30
N THR A 244 -4.03 -5.91 -28.20
CA THR A 244 -2.77 -5.78 -27.47
C THR A 244 -2.15 -7.17 -27.24
N LYS A 245 -0.83 -7.22 -27.20
CA LYS A 245 -0.08 -8.45 -26.91
C LYS A 245 0.99 -8.21 -25.84
N VAL A 246 1.29 -9.26 -25.08
CA VAL A 246 2.41 -9.28 -24.14
C VAL A 246 3.66 -9.68 -24.91
N ILE A 247 4.72 -8.89 -24.80
CA ILE A 247 6.02 -9.16 -25.43
C ILE A 247 7.08 -9.61 -24.44
N ASP A 248 6.86 -9.36 -23.14
CA ASP A 248 7.77 -9.76 -22.08
C ASP A 248 7.08 -9.81 -20.71
N THR A 249 7.67 -10.56 -19.78
CA THR A 249 7.21 -10.66 -18.39
C THR A 249 8.39 -10.53 -17.44
N ALA A 250 8.11 -10.11 -16.20
CA ALA A 250 9.10 -9.96 -15.15
C ALA A 250 8.55 -10.41 -13.79
N GLY A 251 9.36 -11.08 -13.01
CA GLY A 251 9.01 -11.59 -11.69
C GLY A 251 9.86 -12.80 -11.30
N PRO A 252 9.53 -13.55 -10.24
CA PRO A 252 8.31 -13.37 -9.40
C PRO A 252 8.38 -12.11 -8.53
N ILE A 253 7.24 -11.48 -8.32
CA ILE A 253 7.06 -10.29 -7.49
C ILE A 253 6.27 -10.68 -6.25
N PRO A 254 6.71 -10.39 -5.01
CA PRO A 254 5.86 -10.57 -3.84
C PRO A 254 4.54 -9.82 -4.02
N ASN A 255 3.40 -10.45 -3.68
CA ASN A 255 2.10 -9.79 -3.84
C ASN A 255 1.96 -8.57 -2.92
N ASP A 256 1.00 -7.72 -3.27
CA ASP A 256 0.49 -6.66 -2.41
C ASP A 256 0.06 -7.23 -1.05
N GLY A 257 -0.19 -6.36 -0.08
CA GLY A 257 -0.63 -6.82 1.23
C GLY A 257 -1.30 -5.75 2.06
N VAL A 258 -1.59 -6.11 3.30
CA VAL A 258 -2.17 -5.23 4.30
C VAL A 258 -1.12 -4.90 5.35
N ALA A 259 -0.97 -3.62 5.65
CA ALA A 259 -0.15 -3.13 6.76
C ALA A 259 -1.01 -2.42 7.80
N LEU A 260 -0.57 -2.54 9.05
CA LEU A 260 -1.06 -1.76 10.18
C LEU A 260 -0.06 -0.64 10.50
N GLN A 261 -0.56 0.52 10.88
CA GLN A 261 0.25 1.62 11.36
C GLN A 261 1.02 1.18 12.62
N LYS A 262 2.25 1.66 12.81
CA LYS A 262 3.16 1.21 13.88
C LYS A 262 2.59 1.27 15.30
N ASP A 263 1.73 2.26 15.58
CA ASP A 263 1.12 2.49 16.89
C ASP A 263 -0.32 1.92 16.97
N PHE A 264 -0.75 1.15 15.94
CA PHE A 264 -2.08 0.54 15.95
C PHE A 264 -2.19 -0.50 17.08
N PRO A 265 -3.23 -0.47 17.94
CA PRO A 265 -3.34 -1.36 19.09
C PRO A 265 -3.27 -2.84 18.70
N ALA A 266 -2.38 -3.60 19.33
CA ALA A 266 -2.08 -4.97 18.95
C ALA A 266 -3.32 -5.90 18.97
N ASP A 267 -4.22 -5.73 19.95
CA ASP A 267 -5.43 -6.54 20.03
C ASP A 267 -6.44 -6.21 18.92
N LEU A 268 -6.58 -4.92 18.59
CA LEU A 268 -7.37 -4.51 17.42
C LEU A 268 -6.73 -5.01 16.13
N GLY A 269 -5.40 -5.02 16.05
CA GLY A 269 -4.65 -5.56 14.91
C GLY A 269 -4.95 -7.03 14.66
N LYS A 270 -4.99 -7.86 15.71
CA LYS A 270 -5.39 -9.27 15.62
C LYS A 270 -6.82 -9.41 15.10
N THR A 271 -7.75 -8.62 15.67
CA THR A 271 -9.17 -8.62 15.27
C THR A 271 -9.35 -8.23 13.81
N VAL A 272 -8.70 -7.15 13.37
CA VAL A 272 -8.74 -6.67 11.98
C VAL A 272 -8.16 -7.69 11.01
N LYS A 273 -7.00 -8.28 11.35
CA LYS A 273 -6.35 -9.31 10.55
C LYS A 273 -7.28 -10.51 10.35
N GLN A 274 -7.86 -11.03 11.43
CA GLN A 274 -8.78 -12.17 11.37
C GLN A 274 -10.03 -11.84 10.55
N ALA A 275 -10.62 -10.66 10.76
CA ALA A 275 -11.80 -10.22 10.01
C ALA A 275 -11.54 -10.13 8.49
N LEU A 276 -10.36 -9.65 8.08
CA LEU A 276 -9.96 -9.59 6.67
C LEU A 276 -9.77 -10.99 6.08
N ILE A 277 -9.10 -11.90 6.80
CA ILE A 277 -8.93 -13.30 6.38
C ILE A 277 -10.30 -13.98 6.20
N ASP A 278 -11.19 -13.84 7.17
CA ASP A 278 -12.50 -14.50 7.13
C ASP A 278 -13.38 -13.91 6.03
N TYR A 279 -13.39 -12.58 5.87
CA TYR A 279 -14.11 -11.95 4.78
C TYR A 279 -13.57 -12.37 3.40
N SER A 280 -12.24 -12.53 3.24
CA SER A 280 -11.64 -12.97 1.98
C SER A 280 -12.06 -14.39 1.55
N LYS A 281 -12.60 -15.20 2.46
CA LYS A 281 -13.10 -16.55 2.19
C LYS A 281 -14.57 -16.58 1.77
N THR A 282 -15.34 -15.52 2.07
CA THR A 282 -16.74 -15.41 1.65
C THR A 282 -16.85 -15.13 0.15
N ASP A 283 -17.98 -15.50 -0.48
CA ASP A 283 -18.17 -15.25 -1.91
C ASP A 283 -18.18 -13.76 -2.24
N ASP A 284 -18.81 -12.93 -1.38
CA ASP A 284 -18.76 -11.47 -1.53
C ASP A 284 -17.33 -10.94 -1.41
N GLY A 285 -16.57 -11.35 -0.39
CA GLY A 285 -15.19 -10.94 -0.19
C GLY A 285 -14.28 -11.33 -1.36
N LYS A 286 -14.38 -12.57 -1.85
CA LYS A 286 -13.67 -13.03 -3.06
C LYS A 286 -13.96 -12.13 -4.25
N ALA A 287 -15.25 -11.82 -4.50
CA ALA A 287 -15.64 -10.95 -5.60
C ALA A 287 -15.06 -9.53 -5.46
N LYS A 288 -15.08 -8.96 -4.24
CA LYS A 288 -14.55 -7.60 -3.98
C LYS A 288 -13.03 -7.53 -4.12
N PHE A 289 -12.29 -8.48 -3.54
CA PHE A 289 -10.84 -8.50 -3.65
C PHE A 289 -10.35 -8.83 -5.06
N LEU A 290 -11.07 -9.70 -5.79
CA LEU A 290 -10.80 -9.97 -7.20
C LEU A 290 -10.99 -8.72 -8.05
N ALA A 291 -12.10 -8.00 -7.88
CA ALA A 291 -12.40 -6.77 -8.63
C ALA A 291 -11.42 -5.64 -8.32
N LEU A 292 -10.97 -5.51 -7.05
CA LEU A 292 -10.01 -4.47 -6.65
C LEU A 292 -8.62 -4.72 -7.20
N PHE A 293 -8.05 -5.90 -6.89
CA PHE A 293 -6.61 -6.11 -7.06
C PHE A 293 -6.26 -7.47 -7.64
N SER A 294 -7.25 -8.22 -8.17
CA SER A 294 -7.08 -9.61 -8.64
C SER A 294 -6.59 -10.55 -7.52
N TRP A 295 -7.00 -10.29 -6.27
CA TRP A 295 -6.68 -11.15 -5.15
C TRP A 295 -7.69 -12.29 -5.01
N ASN A 296 -7.20 -13.50 -4.81
CA ASN A 296 -7.99 -14.71 -4.65
C ASN A 296 -7.98 -15.25 -3.21
N GLY A 297 -7.23 -14.59 -2.33
CA GLY A 297 -7.11 -14.94 -0.92
C GLY A 297 -6.07 -14.10 -0.22
N MET A 298 -5.87 -14.39 1.06
CA MET A 298 -4.88 -13.73 1.91
C MET A 298 -4.20 -14.76 2.80
N GLN A 299 -2.94 -14.52 3.15
CA GLN A 299 -2.16 -15.27 4.13
C GLN A 299 -1.45 -14.33 5.09
N GLU A 300 -1.11 -14.83 6.28
CA GLU A 300 -0.23 -14.10 7.18
C GLU A 300 1.19 -14.04 6.62
N ILE A 301 1.82 -12.89 6.79
CA ILE A 301 3.20 -12.64 6.37
C ILE A 301 3.95 -11.88 7.46
N ASP A 302 5.28 -11.89 7.35
CA ASP A 302 6.18 -11.06 8.13
C ASP A 302 6.93 -10.04 7.24
N ALA A 303 7.82 -9.28 7.87
CA ALA A 303 8.61 -8.25 7.19
C ALA A 303 9.53 -8.81 6.10
N LYS A 304 10.01 -10.06 6.23
CA LYS A 304 10.93 -10.70 5.27
C LYS A 304 10.27 -11.05 3.96
N PHE A 305 8.93 -11.13 3.96
CA PHE A 305 8.15 -11.39 2.74
C PHE A 305 8.51 -10.42 1.60
N TYR A 306 8.89 -9.17 1.95
CA TYR A 306 9.23 -8.13 0.96
C TYR A 306 10.74 -7.96 0.70
N ASP A 307 11.61 -8.79 1.23
CA ASP A 307 13.06 -8.72 0.94
C ASP A 307 13.39 -8.86 -0.55
N PRO A 308 12.72 -9.76 -1.34
CA PRO A 308 12.94 -9.82 -2.78
C PRO A 308 12.57 -8.51 -3.51
N MET A 309 11.57 -7.77 -3.02
CA MET A 309 11.20 -6.48 -3.58
C MET A 309 12.29 -5.41 -3.32
N ARG A 310 12.86 -5.40 -2.12
CA ARG A 310 13.95 -4.49 -1.76
C ARG A 310 15.19 -4.74 -2.64
N GLU A 311 15.53 -6.00 -2.86
CA GLU A 311 16.66 -6.37 -3.73
C GLU A 311 16.39 -5.99 -5.19
N ALA A 312 15.20 -6.25 -5.72
CA ALA A 312 14.83 -5.85 -7.07
C ALA A 312 14.91 -4.33 -7.27
N ALA A 313 14.45 -3.54 -6.32
CA ALA A 313 14.55 -2.07 -6.37
C ALA A 313 16.02 -1.60 -6.41
N LYS A 314 16.88 -2.18 -5.57
CA LYS A 314 18.32 -1.90 -5.56
C LYS A 314 18.97 -2.24 -6.90
N LEU A 315 18.73 -3.41 -7.46
CA LEU A 315 19.27 -3.84 -8.76
C LEU A 315 18.74 -2.99 -9.91
N ALA A 316 17.49 -2.56 -9.84
CA ALA A 316 16.92 -1.62 -10.81
C ALA A 316 17.56 -0.21 -10.73
N GLY A 317 18.29 0.08 -9.65
CA GLY A 317 18.82 1.42 -9.38
C GLY A 317 17.73 2.41 -8.97
N VAL A 318 16.67 1.90 -8.35
CA VAL A 318 15.54 2.71 -7.87
C VAL A 318 15.84 3.13 -6.43
N ASP A 319 16.12 4.40 -6.23
CA ASP A 319 16.27 4.98 -4.89
C ASP A 319 14.90 5.21 -4.27
N VAL A 320 14.45 4.20 -3.55
CA VAL A 320 13.13 4.14 -2.92
C VAL A 320 12.93 5.28 -1.92
N ALA A 321 13.98 5.65 -1.18
CA ALA A 321 13.93 6.72 -0.18
C ALA A 321 13.75 8.11 -0.82
N THR A 322 14.39 8.34 -1.96
CA THR A 322 14.22 9.59 -2.73
C THR A 322 12.86 9.65 -3.41
N LEU A 323 12.37 8.51 -3.95
CA LEU A 323 11.04 8.46 -4.58
C LEU A 323 9.91 8.74 -3.59
N ALA A 324 10.05 8.33 -2.35
CA ALA A 324 9.07 8.60 -1.29
C ALA A 324 8.95 10.09 -0.94
N LYS A 325 10.02 10.87 -1.14
CA LYS A 325 10.05 12.32 -0.88
C LYS A 325 9.58 13.15 -2.08
N ALA A 326 9.47 12.53 -3.27
CA ALA A 326 9.04 13.23 -4.47
C ALA A 326 7.56 13.63 -4.32
N THR A 327 7.28 14.91 -4.54
CA THR A 327 5.90 15.42 -4.60
C THR A 327 5.11 14.61 -5.64
N PRO A 328 3.87 14.20 -5.34
CA PRO A 328 3.06 13.43 -6.28
C PRO A 328 3.00 14.17 -7.63
N ARG A 329 3.48 13.56 -8.71
CA ARG A 329 3.28 14.09 -10.05
C ARG A 329 1.81 13.90 -10.40
N PRO A 330 1.07 14.93 -10.83
CA PRO A 330 -0.30 14.76 -11.28
C PRO A 330 -0.34 13.63 -12.32
N ALA A 331 -1.29 12.71 -12.19
CA ALA A 331 -1.54 11.71 -13.22
C ALA A 331 -1.74 12.42 -14.55
N ALA A 332 -1.01 12.00 -15.60
CA ALA A 332 -1.23 12.52 -16.92
C ALA A 332 -2.69 12.21 -17.29
N THR A 333 -3.51 13.23 -17.46
CA THR A 333 -4.87 13.09 -17.97
C THR A 333 -4.73 12.54 -19.39
N VAL A 334 -4.98 11.24 -19.56
CA VAL A 334 -5.20 10.64 -20.86
C VAL A 334 -6.51 11.25 -21.36
N ALA A 335 -6.42 12.22 -22.25
CA ALA A 335 -7.58 12.82 -22.87
C ALA A 335 -8.43 11.70 -23.51
N PRO A 336 -9.75 11.67 -23.32
CA PRO A 336 -10.58 10.72 -24.03
C PRO A 336 -10.37 10.96 -25.54
N SER A 337 -10.10 9.87 -26.27
CA SER A 337 -10.04 9.91 -27.74
C SER A 337 -11.35 10.51 -28.27
N PRO A 338 -11.32 11.44 -29.23
CA PRO A 338 -12.54 11.91 -29.85
C PRO A 338 -13.30 10.70 -30.41
N SER A 339 -14.51 10.48 -29.93
CA SER A 339 -15.39 9.46 -30.47
C SER A 339 -15.48 9.72 -31.97
N LYS A 340 -15.08 8.77 -32.82
CA LYS A 340 -15.48 8.80 -34.22
C LYS A 340 -17.02 8.71 -34.19
N ALA A 341 -17.66 9.84 -34.52
CA ALA A 341 -19.08 9.85 -34.82
C ALA A 341 -19.35 8.85 -35.96
N PRO A 342 -20.55 8.25 -35.95
CA PRO A 342 -20.94 7.21 -36.90
C PRO A 342 -20.87 7.66 -38.36
#